data_2343255b4e3fd29d83db80a63bac9a40
#
_entry.id   2343255b4e3fd29d83db80a63bac9a40
#
_cell.length_a   1.000
_cell.length_b   1.000
_cell.length_c   1.000
_cell.angle_alpha   90.00
_cell.angle_beta   90.00
_cell.angle_gamma   90.00
#
_symmetry.space_group_name_H-M   'P 1'
#
loop_
_entity.id
_entity.type
_entity.pdbx_description
1 polymer ?
#
loop_
_entity_poly.entity_id
_entity_poly.type
_entity_poly.pdbx_seq_one_letter_code
_entity_poly.pdbx_strand_id
1 'polypeptide(L)'
;MRVKLIVLALILLFACTFQLGAILVLGLHSGITVPFDALSWIGYFLMLWAVDLVLTAGHVLLSARFENQLISMGIGLLGAFAGIYLFLAPMKLARWLPWGYFAVINPTCLVGEAGDVRVEYCEPGTAWLIGLFVLVAVIFAVLTRRADTIKG
;
A
#
# COMPACT_ATOMS: atom_id res chain seq x y z
N MET A 1 15.21 -7.96 14.32
CA MET A 1 14.46 -7.15 13.33
C MET A 1 13.84 -8.01 12.23
N ARG A 2 14.58 -8.91 11.58
CA ARG A 2 14.09 -9.79 10.49
C ARG A 2 12.84 -10.60 10.87
N VAL A 3 12.86 -11.25 12.06
CA VAL A 3 11.72 -12.06 12.53
C VAL A 3 10.44 -11.23 12.66
N LYS A 4 10.53 -10.01 13.21
CA LYS A 4 9.37 -9.11 13.34
C LYS A 4 8.76 -8.78 11.97
N LEU A 5 9.59 -8.51 10.96
CA LEU A 5 9.13 -8.22 9.60
C LEU A 5 8.46 -9.44 8.95
N ILE A 6 8.99 -10.64 9.15
CA ILE A 6 8.39 -11.87 8.63
C ILE A 6 7.01 -12.10 9.25
N VAL A 7 6.92 -11.98 10.58
CA VAL A 7 5.64 -12.13 11.28
C VAL A 7 4.61 -11.10 10.81
N LEU A 8 5.02 -9.83 10.69
CA LEU A 8 4.14 -8.77 10.18
C LEU A 8 3.73 -9.03 8.72
N ALA A 9 4.64 -9.51 7.86
CA ALA A 9 4.31 -9.86 6.49
C ALA A 9 3.26 -10.98 6.40
N LEU A 10 3.36 -11.99 7.27
CA LEU A 10 2.36 -13.07 7.33
C LEU A 10 1.01 -12.57 7.85
N ILE A 11 1.00 -11.71 8.86
CA ILE A 11 -0.23 -11.10 9.38
C ILE A 11 -0.91 -10.26 8.29
N LEU A 12 -0.14 -9.45 7.56
CA LEU A 12 -0.65 -8.65 6.45
C LEU A 12 -1.19 -9.53 5.32
N LEU A 13 -0.49 -10.60 4.97
CA LEU A 13 -0.95 -11.55 3.96
C LEU A 13 -2.31 -12.14 4.36
N PHE A 14 -2.45 -12.55 5.61
CA PHE A 14 -3.71 -13.06 6.14
C PHE A 14 -4.83 -11.99 6.10
N ALA A 15 -4.53 -10.77 6.55
CA ALA A 15 -5.48 -9.66 6.54
C ALA A 15 -5.94 -9.30 5.13
N CYS A 16 -5.03 -9.19 4.17
CA CYS A 16 -5.35 -8.92 2.76
C CYS A 16 -6.19 -10.05 2.14
N THR A 17 -5.86 -11.30 2.44
CA THR A 17 -6.62 -12.47 1.96
C THR A 17 -8.04 -12.45 2.52
N PHE A 18 -8.21 -12.16 3.81
CA PHE A 18 -9.51 -12.06 4.46
C PHE A 18 -10.34 -10.91 3.86
N GLN A 19 -9.72 -9.75 3.66
CA GLN A 19 -10.37 -8.58 3.05
C GLN A 19 -10.84 -8.88 1.62
N LEU A 20 -9.99 -9.50 0.81
CA LEU A 20 -10.35 -9.89 -0.55
C LEU A 20 -11.50 -10.89 -0.57
N GLY A 21 -11.44 -11.90 0.30
CA GLY A 21 -12.52 -12.88 0.45
C GLY A 21 -13.84 -12.23 0.86
N ALA A 22 -13.82 -11.29 1.81
CA ALA A 22 -15.00 -10.54 2.23
C ALA A 22 -15.60 -9.70 1.08
N ILE A 23 -14.76 -9.02 0.29
CA ILE A 23 -15.20 -8.24 -0.88
C ILE A 23 -15.87 -9.14 -1.92
N LEU A 24 -15.27 -10.30 -2.21
CA LEU A 24 -15.83 -11.27 -3.16
C LEU A 24 -17.19 -11.80 -2.68
N VAL A 25 -17.29 -12.20 -1.42
CA VAL A 25 -18.55 -12.70 -0.84
C VAL A 25 -19.64 -11.63 -0.87
N LEU A 26 -19.32 -10.40 -0.45
CA LEU A 26 -20.26 -9.28 -0.47
C LEU A 26 -20.68 -8.92 -1.90
N GLY A 27 -19.73 -8.91 -2.84
CA GLY A 27 -20.03 -8.64 -4.25
C GLY A 27 -21.00 -9.67 -4.84
N LEU A 28 -20.76 -10.96 -4.60
CA LEU A 28 -21.65 -12.03 -5.04
C LEU A 28 -23.02 -11.93 -4.39
N HIS A 29 -23.08 -11.64 -3.10
CA HIS A 29 -24.34 -11.48 -2.38
C HIS A 29 -25.15 -10.25 -2.87
N SER A 30 -24.46 -9.20 -3.27
CA SER A 30 -25.07 -7.99 -3.83
C SER A 30 -25.48 -8.12 -5.30
N GLY A 31 -25.34 -9.29 -5.90
CA GLY A 31 -25.75 -9.57 -7.28
C GLY A 31 -24.83 -8.94 -8.33
N ILE A 32 -23.60 -8.59 -7.98
CA ILE A 32 -22.60 -8.08 -8.92
C ILE A 32 -22.10 -9.25 -9.78
N THR A 33 -22.57 -9.31 -11.02
CA THR A 33 -22.24 -10.36 -12.01
C THR A 33 -21.19 -9.85 -13.00
N VAL A 34 -20.04 -9.40 -12.51
CA VAL A 34 -18.92 -9.05 -13.40
C VAL A 34 -18.13 -10.32 -13.72
N PRO A 35 -17.66 -10.51 -14.96
CA PRO A 35 -16.77 -11.63 -15.26
C PRO A 35 -15.56 -11.63 -14.34
N PHE A 36 -15.37 -12.72 -13.59
CA PHE A 36 -14.26 -12.85 -12.67
C PHE A 36 -12.99 -13.20 -13.44
N ASP A 37 -12.09 -12.22 -13.58
CA ASP A 37 -10.74 -12.46 -14.07
C ASP A 37 -9.79 -12.73 -12.90
N ALA A 38 -9.57 -14.01 -12.62
CA ALA A 38 -8.71 -14.46 -11.51
C ALA A 38 -7.29 -13.90 -11.60
N LEU A 39 -6.73 -13.74 -12.79
CA LEU A 39 -5.35 -13.26 -12.97
C LEU A 39 -5.22 -11.80 -12.58
N SER A 40 -6.14 -10.96 -13.01
CA SER A 40 -6.18 -9.54 -12.63
C SER A 40 -6.40 -9.37 -11.13
N TRP A 41 -7.26 -10.18 -10.50
CA TRP A 41 -7.49 -10.16 -9.07
C TRP A 41 -6.25 -10.59 -8.26
N ILE A 42 -5.55 -11.64 -8.69
CA ILE A 42 -4.29 -12.06 -8.07
C ILE A 42 -3.23 -10.95 -8.22
N GLY A 43 -3.13 -10.36 -9.40
CA GLY A 43 -2.22 -9.23 -9.64
C GLY A 43 -2.49 -8.06 -8.72
N TYR A 44 -3.75 -7.63 -8.60
CA TYR A 44 -4.15 -6.57 -7.68
C TYR A 44 -3.84 -6.92 -6.21
N PHE A 45 -4.15 -8.14 -5.79
CA PHE A 45 -3.85 -8.63 -4.45
C PHE A 45 -2.35 -8.55 -4.12
N LEU A 46 -1.51 -9.02 -5.03
CA LEU A 46 -0.06 -8.97 -4.85
C LEU A 46 0.45 -7.53 -4.77
N MET A 47 -0.08 -6.63 -5.58
CA MET A 47 0.27 -5.20 -5.54
C MET A 47 -0.17 -4.56 -4.21
N LEU A 48 -1.37 -4.86 -3.73
CA LEU A 48 -1.88 -4.38 -2.45
C LEU A 48 -1.00 -4.84 -1.29
N TRP A 49 -0.73 -6.13 -1.21
CA TRP A 49 0.15 -6.71 -0.19
C TRP A 49 1.56 -6.12 -0.25
N ALA A 50 2.06 -5.86 -1.42
CA ALA A 50 3.34 -5.25 -1.66
C ALA A 50 3.41 -3.80 -1.11
N VAL A 51 2.41 -2.97 -1.35
CA VAL A 51 2.32 -1.60 -0.79
C VAL A 51 2.25 -1.67 0.73
N ASP A 52 1.45 -2.56 1.30
CA ASP A 52 1.35 -2.77 2.75
C ASP A 52 2.69 -3.16 3.37
N LEU A 53 3.47 -4.04 2.72
CA LEU A 53 4.80 -4.41 3.19
C LEU A 53 5.75 -3.22 3.23
N VAL A 54 5.72 -2.39 2.20
CA VAL A 54 6.54 -1.18 2.11
C VAL A 54 6.21 -0.21 3.25
N LEU A 55 4.93 0.07 3.47
CA LEU A 55 4.47 0.94 4.54
C LEU A 55 4.83 0.38 5.92
N THR A 56 4.61 -0.92 6.12
CA THR A 56 4.97 -1.61 7.35
C THR A 56 6.46 -1.56 7.62
N ALA A 57 7.31 -1.80 6.62
CA ALA A 57 8.75 -1.67 6.75
C ALA A 57 9.14 -0.23 7.15
N GLY A 58 8.54 0.78 6.53
CA GLY A 58 8.72 2.19 6.88
C GLY A 58 8.36 2.47 8.35
N HIS A 59 7.20 1.98 8.81
CA HIS A 59 6.77 2.14 10.20
C HIS A 59 7.65 1.41 11.21
N VAL A 60 8.13 0.21 10.88
CA VAL A 60 9.09 -0.52 11.72
C VAL A 60 10.41 0.26 11.85
N LEU A 61 10.88 0.87 10.76
CA LEU A 61 12.08 1.73 10.79
C LEU A 61 11.86 3.00 11.62
N LEU A 62 10.71 3.66 11.47
CA LEU A 62 10.34 4.82 12.29
C LEU A 62 10.29 4.45 13.78
N SER A 63 9.63 3.35 14.12
CA SER A 63 9.55 2.87 15.51
C SER A 63 10.91 2.46 16.09
N ALA A 64 11.85 2.01 15.25
CA ALA A 64 13.21 1.70 15.68
C ALA A 64 14.07 2.97 15.86
N ARG A 65 13.73 4.08 15.19
CA ARG A 65 14.48 5.34 15.23
C ARG A 65 14.02 6.25 16.36
N PHE A 66 12.73 6.24 16.68
CA PHE A 66 12.15 7.10 17.70
C PHE A 66 11.70 6.27 18.91
N GLU A 67 12.13 6.65 20.11
CA GLU A 67 11.72 6.01 21.36
C GLU A 67 10.23 6.26 21.64
N ASN A 68 9.74 7.42 21.22
CA ASN A 68 8.31 7.78 21.37
C ASN A 68 7.48 7.15 20.25
N GLN A 69 6.70 6.14 20.61
CA GLN A 69 5.79 5.44 19.69
C GLN A 69 4.70 6.33 19.10
N LEU A 70 4.33 7.44 19.78
CA LEU A 70 3.33 8.39 19.29
C LEU A 70 3.74 9.02 17.96
N ILE A 71 5.05 9.17 17.71
CA ILE A 71 5.55 9.71 16.44
C ILE A 71 5.21 8.77 15.29
N SER A 72 5.50 7.47 15.44
CA SER A 72 5.20 6.47 14.40
C SER A 72 3.70 6.32 14.18
N MET A 73 2.92 6.31 15.26
CA MET A 73 1.45 6.25 15.18
C MET A 73 0.87 7.51 14.53
N GLY A 74 1.36 8.70 14.90
CA GLY A 74 0.93 9.98 14.33
C GLY A 74 1.20 10.06 12.82
N ILE A 75 2.39 9.65 12.38
CA ILE A 75 2.75 9.59 10.96
C ILE A 75 1.84 8.60 10.22
N GLY A 76 1.57 7.43 10.82
CA GLY A 76 0.66 6.44 10.24
C GLY A 76 -0.76 6.96 10.08
N LEU A 77 -1.29 7.61 11.11
CA LEU A 77 -2.63 8.19 11.09
C LEU A 77 -2.76 9.31 10.05
N LEU A 78 -1.82 10.27 10.06
CA LEU A 78 -1.79 11.34 9.06
C LEU A 78 -1.62 10.79 7.64
N GLY A 79 -0.79 9.77 7.48
CA GLY A 79 -0.60 9.08 6.20
C GLY A 79 -1.87 8.39 5.72
N ALA A 80 -2.62 7.73 6.61
CA ALA A 80 -3.89 7.10 6.27
C ALA A 80 -4.93 8.14 5.78
N PHE A 81 -5.07 9.28 6.48
CA PHE A 81 -5.93 10.38 6.02
C PHE A 81 -5.47 10.94 4.68
N ALA A 82 -4.15 11.15 4.51
CA ALA A 82 -3.60 11.60 3.23
C ALA A 82 -3.89 10.59 2.11
N GLY A 83 -3.79 9.29 2.39
CA GLY A 83 -4.13 8.21 1.44
C GLY A 83 -5.57 8.27 0.96
N ILE A 84 -6.52 8.45 1.89
CA ILE A 84 -7.94 8.62 1.54
C ILE A 84 -8.16 9.85 0.66
N TYR A 85 -7.53 10.99 1.02
CA TYR A 85 -7.62 12.20 0.21
C TYR A 85 -7.02 12.02 -1.19
N LEU A 86 -5.86 11.33 -1.27
CA LEU A 86 -5.16 11.08 -2.52
C LEU A 86 -5.91 10.13 -3.47
N PHE A 87 -6.86 9.35 -2.92
CA PHE A 87 -7.76 8.53 -3.73
C PHE A 87 -8.73 9.38 -4.57
N LEU A 88 -9.06 10.57 -4.07
CA LEU A 88 -9.94 11.54 -4.74
C LEU A 88 -9.15 12.62 -5.48
N ALA A 89 -7.83 12.67 -5.32
CA ALA A 89 -6.95 13.67 -5.90
C ALA A 89 -6.38 13.22 -7.26
N PRO A 90 -5.83 14.13 -8.06
CA PRO A 90 -5.17 13.76 -9.30
C PRO A 90 -4.05 12.73 -9.06
N MET A 91 -4.00 11.69 -9.88
CA MET A 91 -3.04 10.58 -9.81
C MET A 91 -1.58 11.03 -9.69
N LYS A 92 -1.24 12.18 -10.26
CA LYS A 92 0.12 12.76 -10.18
C LYS A 92 0.55 13.03 -8.74
N LEU A 93 -0.36 13.48 -7.87
CA LEU A 93 -0.08 13.74 -6.45
C LEU A 93 0.08 12.44 -5.65
N ALA A 94 -0.74 11.44 -5.94
CA ALA A 94 -0.69 10.14 -5.26
C ALA A 94 0.67 9.44 -5.39
N ARG A 95 1.38 9.65 -6.50
CA ARG A 95 2.69 9.04 -6.77
C ARG A 95 3.83 9.52 -5.86
N TRP A 96 3.69 10.70 -5.25
CA TRP A 96 4.75 11.28 -4.42
C TRP A 96 4.72 10.83 -2.96
N LEU A 97 3.59 10.31 -2.49
CA LEU A 97 3.43 9.89 -1.10
C LEU A 97 3.27 8.37 -1.01
N PRO A 98 3.95 7.70 -0.06
CA PRO A 98 3.84 6.25 0.09
C PRO A 98 2.40 5.76 0.29
N TRP A 99 1.59 6.50 1.06
CA TRP A 99 0.18 6.17 1.29
C TRP A 99 -0.71 6.40 0.05
N GLY A 100 -0.27 7.21 -0.89
CA GLY A 100 -0.96 7.43 -2.17
C GLY A 100 -0.88 6.24 -3.12
N TYR A 101 0.02 5.29 -2.86
CA TYR A 101 0.17 4.11 -3.71
C TYR A 101 -1.05 3.20 -3.75
N PHE A 102 -1.91 3.22 -2.72
CA PHE A 102 -3.21 2.56 -2.79
C PHE A 102 -4.09 3.11 -3.92
N ALA A 103 -4.02 4.41 -4.18
CA ALA A 103 -4.70 5.02 -5.34
C ALA A 103 -3.99 4.67 -6.65
N VAL A 104 -2.65 4.58 -6.66
CA VAL A 104 -1.86 4.25 -7.86
C VAL A 104 -2.11 2.82 -8.36
N ILE A 105 -2.33 1.87 -7.44
CA ILE A 105 -2.61 0.47 -7.79
C ILE A 105 -4.10 0.21 -8.09
N ASN A 106 -4.97 1.16 -7.74
CA ASN A 106 -6.40 1.00 -8.00
C ASN A 106 -6.67 0.92 -9.50
N PRO A 107 -7.36 -0.13 -9.97
CA PRO A 107 -7.71 -0.27 -11.39
C PRO A 107 -8.80 0.69 -11.83
N THR A 108 -9.39 1.46 -10.91
CA THR A 108 -10.43 2.45 -11.23
C THR A 108 -9.93 3.85 -10.90
N CYS A 109 -10.16 4.78 -11.80
CA CYS A 109 -9.86 6.19 -11.60
C CYS A 109 -11.07 7.07 -11.92
N LEU A 110 -11.11 8.22 -11.27
CA LEU A 110 -12.10 9.24 -11.56
C LEU A 110 -11.59 10.12 -12.69
N VAL A 111 -12.31 10.16 -13.79
CA VAL A 111 -12.00 10.97 -14.97
C VAL A 111 -13.16 11.91 -15.24
N GLY A 112 -12.84 13.16 -15.57
CA GLY A 112 -13.82 14.19 -15.90
C GLY A 112 -13.61 15.50 -15.16
N GLU A 113 -14.40 16.50 -15.49
CA GLU A 113 -14.42 17.81 -14.85
C GLU A 113 -15.55 17.91 -13.82
N ALA A 114 -15.53 18.96 -13.01
CA ALA A 114 -16.53 19.19 -11.97
C ALA A 114 -17.96 19.19 -12.56
N GLY A 115 -18.74 18.15 -12.27
CA GLY A 115 -20.10 17.96 -12.74
C GLY A 115 -20.31 16.79 -13.71
N ASP A 116 -19.25 16.25 -14.32
CA ASP A 116 -19.33 15.04 -15.19
C ASP A 116 -18.17 14.08 -14.83
N VAL A 117 -18.12 13.66 -13.58
CA VAL A 117 -17.10 12.71 -13.10
C VAL A 117 -17.56 11.28 -13.43
N ARG A 118 -16.73 10.55 -14.15
CA ARG A 118 -16.94 9.14 -14.51
C ARG A 118 -15.88 8.26 -13.89
N VAL A 119 -16.28 7.03 -13.59
CA VAL A 119 -15.34 5.99 -13.15
C VAL A 119 -14.90 5.23 -14.41
N GLU A 120 -13.61 5.27 -14.70
CA GLU A 120 -13.01 4.53 -15.81
C GLU A 120 -11.99 3.51 -15.30
N TYR A 121 -11.73 2.50 -16.12
CA TYR A 121 -10.65 1.54 -15.85
C TYR A 121 -9.31 2.18 -16.21
N CYS A 122 -8.39 2.17 -15.26
CA CYS A 122 -7.05 2.71 -15.45
C CYS A 122 -6.01 1.61 -15.24
N GLU A 123 -5.00 1.59 -16.10
CA GLU A 123 -3.89 0.66 -15.88
C GLU A 123 -3.12 1.02 -14.61
N PRO A 124 -2.87 0.03 -13.73
CA PRO A 124 -2.06 0.25 -12.54
C PRO A 124 -0.67 0.75 -12.89
N GLY A 125 -0.18 1.72 -12.14
CA GLY A 125 1.15 2.31 -12.34
C GLY A 125 2.29 1.39 -11.89
N THR A 126 2.46 0.23 -12.51
CA THR A 126 3.41 -0.83 -12.14
C THR A 126 4.86 -0.34 -12.07
N ALA A 127 5.27 0.56 -12.96
CA ALA A 127 6.62 1.14 -12.94
C ALA A 127 6.91 1.92 -11.65
N TRP A 128 5.91 2.63 -11.13
CA TRP A 128 6.02 3.37 -9.87
C TRP A 128 6.11 2.44 -8.66
N LEU A 129 5.41 1.31 -8.69
CA LEU A 129 5.51 0.29 -7.65
C LEU A 129 6.92 -0.30 -7.60
N ILE A 130 7.49 -0.65 -8.74
CA ILE A 130 8.87 -1.14 -8.80
C ILE A 130 9.83 -0.09 -8.22
N GLY A 131 9.68 1.18 -8.59
CA GLY A 131 10.47 2.28 -8.04
C GLY A 131 10.34 2.39 -6.51
N LEU A 132 9.13 2.27 -5.97
CA LEU A 132 8.87 2.29 -4.53
C LEU A 132 9.56 1.11 -3.82
N PHE A 133 9.46 -0.11 -4.37
CA PHE A 133 10.13 -1.28 -3.81
C PHE A 133 11.65 -1.13 -3.76
N VAL A 134 12.24 -0.67 -4.86
CA VAL A 134 13.68 -0.44 -4.94
C VAL A 134 14.09 0.61 -3.91
N LEU A 135 13.36 1.72 -3.80
CA LEU A 135 13.64 2.77 -2.82
C LEU A 135 13.62 2.22 -1.39
N VAL A 136 12.58 1.48 -1.02
CA VAL A 136 12.47 0.90 0.33
C VAL A 136 13.53 -0.15 0.59
N ALA A 137 13.85 -1.00 -0.37
CA ALA A 137 14.92 -1.98 -0.25
C ALA A 137 16.28 -1.30 -0.01
N VAL A 138 16.56 -0.21 -0.72
CA VAL A 138 17.79 0.59 -0.54
C VAL A 138 17.81 1.23 0.83
N ILE A 139 16.75 1.91 1.26
CA ILE A 139 16.64 2.53 2.58
C ILE A 139 16.84 1.47 3.68
N PHE A 140 16.19 0.33 3.55
CA PHE A 140 16.30 -0.77 4.51
C PHE A 140 17.74 -1.33 4.58
N ALA A 141 18.38 -1.54 3.43
CA ALA A 141 19.76 -2.02 3.35
C ALA A 141 20.75 -1.03 3.99
N VAL A 142 20.58 0.27 3.75
CA VAL A 142 21.42 1.32 4.34
C VAL A 142 21.25 1.39 5.86
N LEU A 143 20.02 1.33 6.34
CA LEU A 143 19.74 1.44 7.78
C LEU A 143 20.17 0.19 8.55
N THR A 144 20.04 -1.01 7.98
CA THR A 144 20.51 -2.25 8.61
C THR A 144 22.04 -2.29 8.68
N ARG A 145 22.75 -1.84 7.64
CA ARG A 145 24.22 -1.75 7.67
C ARG A 145 24.73 -0.79 8.74
N ARG A 146 24.09 0.38 8.91
CA ARG A 146 24.45 1.34 9.96
C ARG A 146 24.17 0.82 11.37
N ALA A 147 23.12 0.04 11.57
CA ALA A 147 22.82 -0.56 12.86
C ALA A 147 23.83 -1.64 13.27
N ASP A 148 24.42 -2.36 12.32
CA ASP A 148 25.46 -3.35 12.57
C ASP A 148 26.81 -2.70 12.89
N THR A 149 27.12 -1.54 12.34
CA THR A 149 28.38 -0.78 12.62
C THR A 149 28.38 -0.07 13.98
N ILE A 150 27.23 0.17 14.60
CA ILE A 150 27.14 0.81 15.94
C ILE A 150 27.25 -0.23 17.08
N LYS A 151 27.07 -1.51 16.76
CA LYS A 151 27.14 -2.62 17.74
C LYS A 151 28.45 -3.39 17.74
N GLY A 152 29.38 -3.07 16.87
CA GLY A 152 30.76 -3.56 16.83
C GLY A 152 31.73 -2.54 17.37
#